data_dc1dc72029bfdc37fef9e145e30bccef
#
_entry.id   dc1dc72029bfdc37fef9e145e30bccef
#
_cell.length_a   1.000
_cell.length_b   1.000
_cell.length_c   1.000
_cell.angle_alpha   90.00
_cell.angle_beta   90.00
_cell.angle_gamma   90.00
#
_symmetry.space_group_name_H-M   'P 1'
#
loop_
_entity.id
_entity.type
_entity.pdbx_description
1 polymer ?
#
loop_
_entity_poly.entity_id
_entity_poly.type
_entity_poly.pdbx_seq_one_letter_code
_entity_poly.pdbx_strand_id
1 'polypeptide(L)'
;MVYQGTVWGPVLWSVFYEDVDRPVDKTGYTESVYADDLNCWRVYPVSVGDEVIRCSLRTCQAEIHKWGAANSITFDNSKESQHILHHRDGRGDNFKILGLLFDPRLSMFHAATGIVREASFRLRRVLRLRGHFCTNELMMYYKSEVLGYIEGFTAGIYHASPYVLQMVDDVQSSFLASLDMSEEVAFKRYRLAPLCTRRDVAMLGLLHRVVLRSAPVPLLSLFPLARSTLFEHGFGRGPCHTKQLADPIMPGHSACFKRSLFGLVAVYNQLPGDAVACNTVKAFQAALQRLLESKLGMNDWRNYFKRTC
;
A
#
# COMPACT_ATOMS: atom_id res chain seq x y z
N MET A 1 9.10 -13.05 -31.58
CA MET A 1 8.10 -12.04 -31.15
C MET A 1 7.21 -12.70 -30.10
N VAL A 2 7.07 -12.11 -28.92
CA VAL A 2 6.17 -12.63 -27.87
C VAL A 2 4.86 -11.87 -27.96
N TYR A 3 3.77 -12.58 -28.22
CA TYR A 3 2.46 -11.94 -28.35
C TYR A 3 1.86 -11.60 -26.97
N GLN A 4 1.16 -10.49 -26.90
CA GLN A 4 0.39 -10.09 -25.72
C GLN A 4 -0.65 -11.17 -25.38
N GLY A 5 -0.76 -11.53 -24.08
CA GLY A 5 -1.67 -12.59 -23.61
C GLY A 5 -1.08 -14.01 -23.58
N THR A 6 0.18 -14.20 -23.95
CA THR A 6 0.84 -15.50 -23.78
C THR A 6 1.31 -15.71 -22.34
N VAL A 7 1.36 -16.98 -21.89
CA VAL A 7 1.82 -17.34 -20.53
C VAL A 7 3.25 -16.89 -20.26
N TRP A 8 4.13 -16.90 -21.25
CA TRP A 8 5.53 -16.50 -21.15
C TRP A 8 5.74 -14.99 -21.28
N GLY A 9 4.75 -14.27 -21.81
CA GLY A 9 4.86 -12.83 -22.05
C GLY A 9 5.35 -12.02 -20.84
N PRO A 10 4.73 -12.12 -19.67
CA PRO A 10 5.14 -11.36 -18.48
C PRO A 10 6.55 -11.71 -18.00
N VAL A 11 6.94 -12.99 -18.05
CA VAL A 11 8.28 -13.44 -17.62
C VAL A 11 9.36 -12.92 -18.56
N LEU A 12 9.16 -13.08 -19.87
CA LEU A 12 10.12 -12.62 -20.88
C LEU A 12 10.22 -11.08 -20.89
N TRP A 13 9.11 -10.38 -20.66
CA TRP A 13 9.11 -8.93 -20.50
C TRP A 13 9.94 -8.52 -19.28
N SER A 14 9.75 -9.15 -18.13
CA SER A 14 10.51 -8.86 -16.92
C SER A 14 12.01 -9.06 -17.12
N VAL A 15 12.43 -10.14 -17.79
CA VAL A 15 13.84 -10.39 -18.09
C VAL A 15 14.39 -9.37 -19.08
N PHE A 16 13.61 -9.02 -20.11
CA PHE A 16 14.03 -8.04 -21.10
C PHE A 16 14.16 -6.63 -20.52
N TYR A 17 13.27 -6.28 -19.57
CA TYR A 17 13.19 -4.95 -18.96
C TYR A 17 14.06 -4.81 -17.69
N GLU A 18 14.79 -5.89 -17.31
CA GLU A 18 15.56 -5.95 -16.06
C GLU A 18 16.65 -4.87 -15.99
N ASP A 19 17.30 -4.58 -17.13
CA ASP A 19 18.43 -3.64 -17.15
C ASP A 19 18.05 -2.18 -17.41
N VAL A 20 16.75 -1.84 -17.39
CA VAL A 20 16.27 -0.43 -17.43
C VAL A 20 16.68 0.36 -16.18
N ASP A 21 17.02 -0.33 -15.10
CA ASP A 21 17.56 0.27 -13.87
C ASP A 21 18.89 1.00 -14.14
N ARG A 22 19.77 0.46 -14.99
CA ARG A 22 21.12 0.99 -15.25
C ARG A 22 21.15 2.45 -15.69
N PRO A 23 20.36 2.90 -16.69
CA PRO A 23 20.31 4.32 -17.07
C PRO A 23 19.70 5.19 -15.97
N VAL A 24 18.76 4.67 -15.17
CA VAL A 24 18.13 5.39 -14.07
C VAL A 24 19.12 5.62 -12.93
N ASP A 25 19.81 4.57 -12.49
CA ASP A 25 20.82 4.60 -11.43
C ASP A 25 21.97 5.55 -11.75
N LYS A 26 22.45 5.60 -13.00
CA LYS A 26 23.48 6.54 -13.46
C LYS A 26 23.13 8.00 -13.19
N THR A 27 21.84 8.31 -13.19
CA THR A 27 21.36 9.68 -12.94
C THR A 27 20.98 9.93 -11.48
N GLY A 28 21.13 8.89 -10.61
CA GLY A 28 20.85 8.94 -9.18
C GLY A 28 19.36 8.96 -8.86
N TYR A 29 18.53 8.46 -9.76
CA TYR A 29 17.11 8.20 -9.53
C TYR A 29 16.91 6.76 -9.10
N THR A 30 15.78 6.51 -8.46
CA THR A 30 15.28 5.17 -8.15
C THR A 30 14.09 4.89 -9.07
N GLU A 31 14.01 3.69 -9.62
CA GLU A 31 12.91 3.27 -10.47
C GLU A 31 11.92 2.39 -9.72
N SER A 32 10.73 2.31 -10.29
CA SER A 32 9.70 1.34 -9.95
C SER A 32 8.97 0.94 -11.23
N VAL A 33 9.04 -0.32 -11.58
CA VAL A 33 8.47 -0.89 -12.79
C VAL A 33 7.22 -1.70 -12.44
N TYR A 34 6.14 -1.48 -13.19
CA TYR A 34 4.94 -2.30 -13.15
C TYR A 34 4.48 -2.59 -14.58
N ALA A 35 4.69 -3.80 -15.04
CA ALA A 35 4.50 -4.20 -16.44
C ALA A 35 5.32 -3.29 -17.38
N ASP A 36 4.67 -2.46 -18.18
CA ASP A 36 5.25 -1.48 -19.09
C ASP A 36 5.39 -0.08 -18.48
N ASP A 37 4.75 0.17 -17.33
CA ASP A 37 4.84 1.47 -16.64
C ASP A 37 6.16 1.58 -15.87
N LEU A 38 6.98 2.56 -16.24
CA LEU A 38 8.22 2.93 -15.55
C LEU A 38 8.03 4.25 -14.80
N ASN A 39 8.23 4.24 -13.50
CA ASN A 39 8.23 5.43 -12.67
C ASN A 39 9.62 5.64 -12.06
N CYS A 40 10.18 6.84 -12.21
CA CYS A 40 11.47 7.21 -11.63
C CYS A 40 11.29 8.36 -10.65
N TRP A 41 11.96 8.29 -9.50
CA TRP A 41 11.84 9.30 -8.47
C TRP A 41 13.18 9.56 -7.76
N ARG A 42 13.32 10.77 -7.23
CA ARG A 42 14.46 11.18 -6.44
C ARG A 42 14.04 12.21 -5.40
N VAL A 43 14.65 12.16 -4.22
CA VAL A 43 14.45 13.14 -3.14
C VAL A 43 15.57 14.16 -3.21
N TYR A 44 15.21 15.45 -3.16
CA TYR A 44 16.14 16.56 -3.17
C TYR A 44 16.09 17.36 -1.85
N PRO A 45 17.21 17.91 -1.39
CA PRO A 45 17.21 18.91 -0.33
C PRO A 45 16.36 20.13 -0.72
N VAL A 46 15.70 20.75 0.27
CA VAL A 46 14.82 21.92 0.06
C VAL A 46 15.58 23.12 -0.58
N SER A 47 16.90 23.16 -0.41
CA SER A 47 17.75 24.21 -0.98
C SER A 47 17.97 24.11 -2.48
N VAL A 48 17.60 22.98 -3.12
CA VAL A 48 17.76 22.77 -4.56
C VAL A 48 16.59 23.41 -5.30
N GLY A 49 16.89 24.32 -6.23
CA GLY A 49 15.88 25.01 -7.02
C GLY A 49 15.22 24.11 -8.07
N ASP A 50 13.96 24.40 -8.40
CA ASP A 50 13.13 23.61 -9.33
C ASP A 50 13.77 23.46 -10.73
N GLU A 51 14.47 24.47 -11.22
CA GLU A 51 15.15 24.38 -12.52
C GLU A 51 16.28 23.34 -12.56
N VAL A 52 17.02 23.22 -11.46
CA VAL A 52 18.06 22.17 -11.32
C VAL A 52 17.40 20.79 -11.31
N ILE A 53 16.27 20.66 -10.60
CA ILE A 53 15.50 19.41 -10.55
C ILE A 53 14.95 19.08 -11.93
N ARG A 54 14.37 20.04 -12.66
CA ARG A 54 13.87 19.85 -14.03
C ARG A 54 14.97 19.43 -15.01
N CYS A 55 16.15 20.04 -14.91
CA CYS A 55 17.31 19.64 -15.71
C CYS A 55 17.71 18.18 -15.42
N SER A 56 17.76 17.82 -14.14
CA SER A 56 18.06 16.45 -13.73
C SER A 56 17.02 15.42 -14.21
N LEU A 57 15.72 15.78 -14.16
CA LEU A 57 14.63 14.94 -14.70
C LEU A 57 14.77 14.70 -16.20
N ARG A 58 15.07 15.78 -16.97
CA ARG A 58 15.30 15.68 -18.42
C ARG A 58 16.52 14.81 -18.74
N THR A 59 17.57 14.89 -17.93
CA THR A 59 18.76 14.03 -18.09
C THR A 59 18.41 12.57 -17.86
N CYS A 60 17.65 12.26 -16.82
CA CYS A 60 17.18 10.91 -16.55
C CYS A 60 16.32 10.37 -17.69
N GLN A 61 15.35 11.16 -18.16
CA GLN A 61 14.50 10.83 -19.31
C GLN A 61 15.32 10.55 -20.57
N ALA A 62 16.31 11.39 -20.88
CA ALA A 62 17.17 11.21 -22.06
C ALA A 62 17.99 9.91 -22.00
N GLU A 63 18.50 9.52 -20.83
CA GLU A 63 19.22 8.25 -20.66
C GLU A 63 18.29 7.04 -20.83
N ILE A 64 17.03 7.12 -20.33
CA ILE A 64 16.02 6.08 -20.54
C ILE A 64 15.67 5.95 -22.02
N HIS A 65 15.45 7.07 -22.73
CA HIS A 65 15.16 7.06 -24.17
C HIS A 65 16.33 6.48 -24.98
N LYS A 66 17.57 6.78 -24.59
CA LYS A 66 18.77 6.22 -25.22
C LYS A 66 18.85 4.70 -25.03
N TRP A 67 18.52 4.22 -23.82
CA TRP A 67 18.41 2.78 -23.54
C TRP A 67 17.29 2.14 -24.39
N GLY A 68 16.12 2.79 -24.46
CA GLY A 68 15.00 2.33 -25.28
C GLY A 68 15.40 2.20 -26.77
N ALA A 69 16.06 3.23 -27.34
CA ALA A 69 16.53 3.19 -28.72
C ALA A 69 17.52 2.05 -28.97
N ALA A 70 18.44 1.79 -28.02
CA ALA A 70 19.39 0.68 -28.11
C ALA A 70 18.71 -0.69 -28.05
N ASN A 71 17.55 -0.80 -27.39
CA ASN A 71 16.76 -2.02 -27.22
C ASN A 71 15.54 -2.09 -28.17
N SER A 72 15.46 -1.23 -29.17
CA SER A 72 14.33 -1.17 -30.12
C SER A 72 12.97 -0.92 -29.45
N ILE A 73 12.95 -0.17 -28.36
CA ILE A 73 11.75 0.34 -27.69
C ILE A 73 11.59 1.82 -27.97
N THR A 74 10.37 2.25 -28.27
CA THR A 74 10.01 3.66 -28.36
C THR A 74 9.06 4.00 -27.23
N PHE A 75 9.46 4.96 -26.38
CA PHE A 75 8.57 5.53 -25.37
C PHE A 75 7.64 6.57 -26.02
N ASP A 76 6.39 6.60 -25.54
CA ASP A 76 5.39 7.54 -26.03
C ASP A 76 5.48 8.85 -25.24
N ASN A 77 6.14 9.85 -25.80
CA ASN A 77 6.31 11.18 -25.18
C ASN A 77 5.00 11.84 -24.75
N SER A 78 3.87 11.48 -25.36
CA SER A 78 2.55 12.03 -24.99
C SER A 78 2.02 11.48 -23.67
N LYS A 79 2.55 10.33 -23.22
CA LYS A 79 2.20 9.68 -21.95
C LYS A 79 3.19 9.97 -20.85
N GLU A 80 4.33 10.55 -21.17
CA GLU A 80 5.34 10.89 -20.18
C GLU A 80 4.99 12.18 -19.46
N SER A 81 5.23 12.21 -18.16
CA SER A 81 5.00 13.40 -17.34
C SER A 81 6.10 13.56 -16.29
N GLN A 82 6.49 14.78 -16.02
CA GLN A 82 7.47 15.12 -14.99
C GLN A 82 6.81 15.98 -13.93
N HIS A 83 6.96 15.58 -12.67
CA HIS A 83 6.32 16.24 -11.53
C HIS A 83 7.35 16.58 -10.45
N ILE A 84 7.26 17.80 -9.91
CA ILE A 84 8.01 18.22 -8.72
C ILE A 84 7.02 18.39 -7.59
N LEU A 85 7.26 17.71 -6.48
CA LEU A 85 6.37 17.72 -5.33
C LEU A 85 6.99 18.49 -4.18
N HIS A 86 6.35 19.58 -3.78
CA HIS A 86 6.68 20.32 -2.57
C HIS A 86 5.70 19.97 -1.46
N HIS A 87 5.89 18.83 -0.83
CA HIS A 87 4.96 18.27 0.15
C HIS A 87 4.60 19.25 1.30
N ARG A 88 5.53 20.10 1.74
CA ARG A 88 5.30 21.02 2.87
C ARG A 88 4.34 22.13 2.54
N ASP A 89 4.48 22.77 1.39
CA ASP A 89 3.67 23.91 0.96
C ASP A 89 2.57 23.53 -0.05
N GLY A 90 2.61 22.30 -0.55
CA GLY A 90 1.60 21.76 -1.46
C GLY A 90 1.70 22.32 -2.88
N ARG A 91 2.85 22.87 -3.28
CA ARG A 91 3.10 23.26 -4.66
C ARG A 91 3.40 22.04 -5.53
N GLY A 92 2.98 22.12 -6.78
CA GLY A 92 3.14 21.07 -7.79
C GLY A 92 1.80 20.65 -8.37
N ASP A 93 1.84 19.79 -9.39
CA ASP A 93 0.67 19.29 -10.08
C ASP A 93 0.24 17.92 -9.52
N ASN A 94 -1.04 17.62 -9.66
CA ASN A 94 -1.53 16.28 -9.42
C ASN A 94 -0.99 15.32 -10.48
N PHE A 95 -0.66 14.10 -10.08
CA PHE A 95 -0.17 13.07 -10.99
C PHE A 95 -0.83 11.74 -10.71
N LYS A 96 -0.76 10.81 -11.66
CA LYS A 96 -1.33 9.46 -11.53
C LYS A 96 -0.25 8.39 -11.54
N ILE A 97 -0.36 7.43 -10.63
CA ILE A 97 0.41 6.17 -10.68
C ILE A 97 -0.59 5.04 -10.58
N LEU A 98 -0.58 4.12 -11.54
CA LEU A 98 -1.45 2.95 -11.61
C LEU A 98 -2.94 3.29 -11.41
N GLY A 99 -3.39 4.38 -12.03
CA GLY A 99 -4.76 4.86 -11.95
C GLY A 99 -5.14 5.63 -10.69
N LEU A 100 -4.28 5.68 -9.68
CA LEU A 100 -4.50 6.43 -8.45
C LEU A 100 -3.98 7.86 -8.59
N LEU A 101 -4.82 8.85 -8.27
CA LEU A 101 -4.49 10.27 -8.32
C LEU A 101 -3.79 10.70 -7.01
N PHE A 102 -2.57 11.22 -7.15
CA PHE A 102 -1.80 11.81 -6.06
C PHE A 102 -1.85 13.34 -6.14
N ASP A 103 -2.05 13.99 -5.03
CA ASP A 103 -1.92 15.45 -4.89
C ASP A 103 -0.56 15.81 -4.26
N PRO A 104 -0.03 17.03 -4.46
CA PRO A 104 1.30 17.42 -3.97
C PRO A 104 1.47 17.31 -2.45
N ARG A 105 0.37 17.41 -1.69
CA ARG A 105 0.37 17.23 -0.22
C ARG A 105 0.22 15.80 0.21
N LEU A 106 0.01 14.87 -0.72
CA LEU A 106 -0.29 13.47 -0.46
C LEU A 106 -1.48 13.29 0.51
N SER A 107 -2.48 14.17 0.41
CA SER A 107 -3.68 14.11 1.24
C SER A 107 -4.58 12.95 0.89
N MET A 108 -4.51 12.50 -0.37
CA MET A 108 -5.30 11.42 -0.99
C MET A 108 -6.82 11.68 -0.99
N PHE A 109 -7.27 12.91 -0.70
CA PHE A 109 -8.69 13.22 -0.64
C PHE A 109 -9.40 12.99 -1.98
N HIS A 110 -8.84 13.47 -3.07
CA HIS A 110 -9.41 13.28 -4.41
C HIS A 110 -9.39 11.81 -4.84
N ALA A 111 -8.32 11.08 -4.52
CA ALA A 111 -8.23 9.64 -4.77
C ALA A 111 -9.32 8.88 -4.01
N ALA A 112 -9.44 9.11 -2.70
CA ALA A 112 -10.46 8.49 -1.86
C ALA A 112 -11.88 8.81 -2.34
N THR A 113 -12.16 10.07 -2.72
CA THR A 113 -13.45 10.46 -3.29
C THR A 113 -13.77 9.68 -4.57
N GLY A 114 -12.78 9.47 -5.44
CA GLY A 114 -12.93 8.65 -6.64
C GLY A 114 -13.22 7.18 -6.31
N ILE A 115 -12.48 6.60 -5.36
CA ILE A 115 -12.67 5.23 -4.87
C ILE A 115 -14.07 5.06 -4.28
N VAL A 116 -14.51 5.99 -3.41
CA VAL A 116 -15.83 5.95 -2.78
C VAL A 116 -16.96 6.01 -3.81
N ARG A 117 -16.82 6.90 -4.80
CA ARG A 117 -17.82 7.03 -5.88
C ARG A 117 -18.01 5.72 -6.63
N GLU A 118 -16.92 5.11 -7.07
CA GLU A 118 -16.97 3.85 -7.83
C GLU A 118 -17.42 2.67 -6.93
N ALA A 119 -16.87 2.56 -5.73
CA ALA A 119 -17.25 1.52 -4.78
C ALA A 119 -18.74 1.61 -4.41
N SER A 120 -19.27 2.82 -4.21
CA SER A 120 -20.71 3.04 -3.94
C SER A 120 -21.59 2.71 -5.16
N PHE A 121 -21.10 2.95 -6.37
CA PHE A 121 -21.80 2.53 -7.59
C PHE A 121 -21.88 0.99 -7.64
N ARG A 122 -20.79 0.29 -7.41
CA ARG A 122 -20.73 -1.18 -7.34
C ARG A 122 -21.61 -1.73 -6.22
N LEU A 123 -21.57 -1.11 -5.04
CA LEU A 123 -22.41 -1.48 -3.90
C LEU A 123 -23.90 -1.40 -4.25
N ARG A 124 -24.35 -0.33 -4.91
CA ARG A 124 -25.75 -0.22 -5.34
C ARG A 124 -26.15 -1.35 -6.29
N ARG A 125 -25.24 -1.82 -7.16
CA ARG A 125 -25.51 -2.97 -8.03
C ARG A 125 -25.69 -4.25 -7.20
N VAL A 126 -24.82 -4.49 -6.23
CA VAL A 126 -24.95 -5.65 -5.31
C VAL A 126 -26.26 -5.60 -4.54
N LEU A 127 -26.63 -4.44 -3.98
CA LEU A 127 -27.84 -4.29 -3.17
C LEU A 127 -29.14 -4.41 -3.98
N ARG A 128 -29.13 -4.17 -5.30
CA ARG A 128 -30.30 -4.45 -6.17
C ARG A 128 -30.65 -5.94 -6.21
N LEU A 129 -29.69 -6.80 -5.93
CA LEU A 129 -29.88 -8.25 -5.91
C LEU A 129 -30.47 -8.75 -4.58
N ARG A 130 -30.67 -7.87 -3.57
CA ARG A 130 -31.12 -8.26 -2.22
C ARG A 130 -32.43 -9.01 -2.17
N GLY A 131 -33.32 -8.75 -3.12
CA GLY A 131 -34.62 -9.48 -3.21
C GLY A 131 -34.50 -10.88 -3.79
N HIS A 132 -33.37 -11.24 -4.37
CA HIS A 132 -33.20 -12.50 -5.11
C HIS A 132 -32.16 -13.43 -4.52
N PHE A 133 -31.24 -12.90 -3.68
CA PHE A 133 -30.10 -13.62 -3.13
C PHE A 133 -30.13 -13.65 -1.60
N CYS A 134 -29.66 -14.73 -1.01
CA CYS A 134 -29.50 -14.84 0.43
C CYS A 134 -28.28 -14.02 0.91
N THR A 135 -28.17 -13.79 2.23
CA THR A 135 -27.09 -13.00 2.83
C THR A 135 -25.70 -13.55 2.50
N ASN A 136 -25.52 -14.88 2.42
CA ASN A 136 -24.24 -15.49 2.05
C ASN A 136 -23.81 -15.10 0.63
N GLU A 137 -24.73 -15.15 -0.31
CA GLU A 137 -24.49 -14.80 -1.71
C GLU A 137 -24.18 -13.31 -1.86
N LEU A 138 -24.98 -12.44 -1.21
CA LEU A 138 -24.72 -11.01 -1.19
C LEU A 138 -23.35 -10.67 -0.61
N MET A 139 -22.94 -11.39 0.44
CA MET A 139 -21.61 -11.23 1.04
C MET A 139 -20.50 -11.64 0.06
N MET A 140 -20.69 -12.70 -0.72
CA MET A 140 -19.76 -13.12 -1.78
C MET A 140 -19.65 -12.05 -2.87
N TYR A 141 -20.78 -11.52 -3.35
CA TYR A 141 -20.81 -10.45 -4.35
C TYR A 141 -20.17 -9.16 -3.82
N TYR A 142 -20.44 -8.79 -2.57
CA TYR A 142 -19.78 -7.65 -1.93
C TYR A 142 -18.26 -7.83 -1.91
N LYS A 143 -17.77 -9.00 -1.50
CA LYS A 143 -16.33 -9.27 -1.44
C LYS A 143 -15.65 -9.22 -2.81
N SER A 144 -16.30 -9.75 -3.85
CA SER A 144 -15.71 -9.75 -5.19
C SER A 144 -15.80 -8.38 -5.88
N GLU A 145 -16.95 -7.73 -5.83
CA GLU A 145 -17.23 -6.54 -6.63
C GLU A 145 -16.82 -5.24 -5.95
N VAL A 146 -16.99 -5.15 -4.62
CA VAL A 146 -16.78 -3.90 -3.87
C VAL A 146 -15.48 -3.95 -3.06
N LEU A 147 -15.36 -4.97 -2.21
CA LEU A 147 -14.21 -5.09 -1.30
C LEU A 147 -12.89 -5.25 -2.08
N GLY A 148 -12.85 -6.15 -3.06
CA GLY A 148 -11.66 -6.37 -3.89
C GLY A 148 -11.23 -5.10 -4.63
N TYR A 149 -12.18 -4.29 -5.09
CA TYR A 149 -11.89 -3.00 -5.71
C TYR A 149 -11.26 -2.01 -4.70
N ILE A 150 -11.85 -1.87 -3.51
CA ILE A 150 -11.33 -0.97 -2.47
C ILE A 150 -9.92 -1.42 -2.03
N GLU A 151 -9.72 -2.71 -1.79
CA GLU A 151 -8.46 -3.26 -1.32
C GLU A 151 -7.31 -3.10 -2.32
N GLY A 152 -7.61 -3.06 -3.61
CA GLY A 152 -6.63 -2.78 -4.65
C GLY A 152 -5.90 -1.44 -4.49
N PHE A 153 -6.50 -0.48 -3.81
CA PHE A 153 -5.91 0.84 -3.56
C PHE A 153 -5.30 1.02 -2.15
N THR A 154 -5.34 -0.02 -1.31
CA THR A 154 -4.92 0.06 0.10
C THR A 154 -3.55 0.70 0.27
N ALA A 155 -2.54 0.23 -0.44
CA ALA A 155 -1.17 0.73 -0.28
C ALA A 155 -1.05 2.21 -0.64
N GLY A 156 -1.73 2.67 -1.69
CA GLY A 156 -1.66 4.04 -2.17
C GLY A 156 -2.34 5.06 -1.24
N ILE A 157 -3.44 4.68 -0.56
CA ILE A 157 -4.19 5.59 0.32
C ILE A 157 -3.87 5.40 1.81
N TYR A 158 -3.05 4.44 2.19
CA TYR A 158 -2.84 4.03 3.58
C TYR A 158 -2.40 5.17 4.50
N HIS A 159 -1.58 6.08 4.00
CA HIS A 159 -1.04 7.24 4.74
C HIS A 159 -2.02 8.41 4.86
N ALA A 160 -3.19 8.34 4.25
CA ALA A 160 -4.20 9.40 4.29
C ALA A 160 -4.67 9.67 5.73
N SER A 161 -5.30 10.83 5.93
CA SER A 161 -5.84 11.17 7.25
C SER A 161 -6.98 10.22 7.65
N PRO A 162 -7.23 10.03 8.97
CA PRO A 162 -8.34 9.21 9.43
C PRO A 162 -9.68 9.62 8.83
N TYR A 163 -9.91 10.93 8.66
CA TYR A 163 -11.11 11.45 8.01
C TYR A 163 -11.27 10.94 6.57
N VAL A 164 -10.20 10.98 5.78
CA VAL A 164 -10.20 10.50 4.39
C VAL A 164 -10.42 9.00 4.31
N LEU A 165 -9.79 8.23 5.21
CA LEU A 165 -9.97 6.79 5.27
C LEU A 165 -11.38 6.39 5.73
N GLN A 166 -11.98 7.17 6.63
CA GLN A 166 -13.35 6.95 7.10
C GLN A 166 -14.36 7.03 5.93
N MET A 167 -14.17 7.96 4.99
CA MET A 167 -15.03 8.03 3.79
C MET A 167 -15.07 6.71 3.02
N VAL A 168 -13.95 6.00 2.97
CA VAL A 168 -13.87 4.68 2.32
C VAL A 168 -14.51 3.61 3.20
N ASP A 169 -14.32 3.68 4.52
CA ASP A 169 -14.88 2.72 5.49
C ASP A 169 -16.40 2.77 5.54
N ASP A 170 -16.98 3.95 5.33
CA ASP A 170 -18.43 4.18 5.31
C ASP A 170 -19.14 3.39 4.19
N VAL A 171 -18.42 3.00 3.13
CA VAL A 171 -18.98 2.11 2.08
C VAL A 171 -19.30 0.73 2.67
N GLN A 172 -18.40 0.15 3.47
CA GLN A 172 -18.67 -1.13 4.15
C GLN A 172 -19.75 -0.97 5.21
N SER A 173 -19.73 0.09 5.99
CA SER A 173 -20.75 0.37 7.00
C SER A 173 -22.14 0.47 6.37
N SER A 174 -22.27 1.13 5.21
CA SER A 174 -23.53 1.22 4.44
C SER A 174 -24.00 -0.15 3.95
N PHE A 175 -23.10 -1.02 3.52
CA PHE A 175 -23.44 -2.40 3.15
C PHE A 175 -23.99 -3.18 4.34
N LEU A 176 -23.30 -3.15 5.49
CA LEU A 176 -23.71 -3.86 6.69
C LEU A 176 -25.06 -3.34 7.23
N ALA A 177 -25.23 -2.03 7.25
CA ALA A 177 -26.51 -1.41 7.63
C ALA A 177 -27.67 -1.84 6.72
N SER A 178 -27.42 -2.01 5.40
CA SER A 178 -28.43 -2.50 4.46
C SER A 178 -28.87 -3.95 4.73
N LEU A 179 -28.07 -4.72 5.46
CA LEU A 179 -28.34 -6.11 5.85
C LEU A 179 -28.74 -6.24 7.33
N ASP A 180 -28.90 -5.12 8.05
CA ASP A 180 -29.14 -5.08 9.48
C ASP A 180 -28.11 -5.93 10.27
N MET A 181 -26.84 -5.81 9.90
CA MET A 181 -25.76 -6.64 10.41
C MET A 181 -24.71 -5.81 11.14
N SER A 182 -24.35 -6.24 12.36
CA SER A 182 -23.22 -5.65 13.09
C SER A 182 -21.86 -6.08 12.51
N GLU A 183 -20.82 -5.25 12.71
CA GLU A 183 -19.45 -5.58 12.31
C GLU A 183 -18.93 -6.86 12.97
N GLU A 184 -19.30 -7.12 14.23
CA GLU A 184 -18.87 -8.32 14.93
C GLU A 184 -19.45 -9.60 14.32
N VAL A 185 -20.74 -9.56 13.94
CA VAL A 185 -21.41 -10.65 13.22
C VAL A 185 -20.79 -10.84 11.84
N ALA A 186 -20.54 -9.74 11.12
CA ALA A 186 -19.90 -9.77 9.81
C ALA A 186 -18.50 -10.40 9.88
N PHE A 187 -17.71 -10.06 10.90
CA PHE A 187 -16.38 -10.64 11.09
C PHE A 187 -16.45 -12.11 11.49
N LYS A 188 -17.19 -12.43 12.54
CA LYS A 188 -17.26 -13.77 13.10
C LYS A 188 -17.85 -14.80 12.11
N ARG A 189 -18.95 -14.44 11.46
CA ARG A 189 -19.70 -15.37 10.57
C ARG A 189 -19.17 -15.37 9.15
N TYR A 190 -18.78 -14.22 8.63
CA TYR A 190 -18.43 -14.04 7.22
C TYR A 190 -16.96 -13.71 6.97
N ARG A 191 -16.14 -13.65 8.02
CA ARG A 191 -14.71 -13.23 7.92
C ARG A 191 -14.56 -11.85 7.24
N LEU A 192 -15.50 -10.96 7.48
CA LEU A 192 -15.50 -9.60 7.00
C LEU A 192 -15.13 -8.64 8.14
N ALA A 193 -13.83 -8.45 8.36
CA ALA A 193 -13.33 -7.47 9.32
C ALA A 193 -13.57 -6.04 8.81
N PRO A 194 -13.59 -5.01 9.70
CA PRO A 194 -13.63 -3.61 9.30
C PRO A 194 -12.50 -3.27 8.33
N LEU A 195 -12.75 -2.36 7.38
CA LEU A 195 -11.77 -1.98 6.36
C LEU A 195 -10.48 -1.41 6.97
N CYS A 196 -10.56 -0.64 8.06
CA CYS A 196 -9.38 -0.13 8.77
C CYS A 196 -8.47 -1.28 9.21
N THR A 197 -9.02 -2.31 9.83
CA THR A 197 -8.32 -3.52 10.28
C THR A 197 -7.72 -4.30 9.10
N ARG A 198 -8.49 -4.45 8.02
CA ARG A 198 -8.02 -5.14 6.82
C ARG A 198 -6.86 -4.42 6.16
N ARG A 199 -6.89 -3.07 6.12
CA ARG A 199 -5.77 -2.26 5.66
C ARG A 199 -4.52 -2.49 6.50
N ASP A 200 -4.64 -2.48 7.82
CA ASP A 200 -3.51 -2.72 8.73
C ASP A 200 -2.91 -4.12 8.53
N VAL A 201 -3.76 -5.16 8.44
CA VAL A 201 -3.30 -6.54 8.18
C VAL A 201 -2.60 -6.66 6.82
N ALA A 202 -3.12 -5.98 5.78
CA ALA A 202 -2.49 -5.98 4.46
C ALA A 202 -1.11 -5.32 4.50
N MET A 203 -0.98 -4.15 5.16
CA MET A 203 0.28 -3.41 5.26
C MET A 203 1.29 -4.09 6.19
N LEU A 204 0.85 -4.71 7.29
CA LEU A 204 1.70 -5.58 8.12
C LEU A 204 2.20 -6.80 7.31
N GLY A 205 1.36 -7.34 6.43
CA GLY A 205 1.76 -8.39 5.48
C GLY A 205 2.87 -7.94 4.54
N LEU A 206 2.88 -6.67 4.10
CA LEU A 206 3.95 -6.10 3.30
C LEU A 206 5.26 -6.00 4.11
N LEU A 207 5.22 -5.56 5.37
CA LEU A 207 6.40 -5.58 6.27
C LEU A 207 6.90 -7.02 6.50
N HIS A 208 5.99 -7.97 6.66
CA HIS A 208 6.38 -9.37 6.81
C HIS A 208 7.08 -9.91 5.55
N ARG A 209 6.64 -9.48 4.36
CA ARG A 209 7.31 -9.80 3.09
C ARG A 209 8.75 -9.27 3.04
N VAL A 210 9.00 -8.09 3.62
CA VAL A 210 10.35 -7.54 3.79
C VAL A 210 11.19 -8.45 4.69
N VAL A 211 10.64 -8.84 5.84
CA VAL A 211 11.32 -9.73 6.80
C VAL A 211 11.64 -11.09 6.20
N LEU A 212 10.77 -11.62 5.34
CA LEU A 212 11.00 -12.86 4.58
C LEU A 212 11.97 -12.69 3.41
N ARG A 213 12.54 -11.49 3.16
CA ARG A 213 13.41 -11.18 2.03
C ARG A 213 12.80 -11.47 0.66
N SER A 214 11.48 -11.43 0.55
CA SER A 214 10.72 -11.66 -0.69
C SER A 214 10.11 -10.38 -1.27
N ALA A 215 10.41 -9.22 -0.70
CA ALA A 215 10.03 -7.91 -1.21
C ALA A 215 11.05 -7.40 -2.25
N PRO A 216 10.66 -6.46 -3.14
CA PRO A 216 11.59 -5.79 -4.05
C PRO A 216 12.74 -5.09 -3.31
N VAL A 217 13.92 -5.01 -3.94
CA VAL A 217 15.15 -4.46 -3.35
C VAL A 217 14.96 -3.05 -2.77
N PRO A 218 14.29 -2.09 -3.46
CA PRO A 218 14.06 -0.77 -2.90
C PRO A 218 13.29 -0.81 -1.57
N LEU A 219 12.33 -1.71 -1.44
CA LEU A 219 11.56 -1.85 -0.20
C LEU A 219 12.38 -2.51 0.92
N LEU A 220 13.26 -3.46 0.58
CA LEU A 220 14.18 -4.09 1.53
C LEU A 220 15.14 -3.07 2.15
N SER A 221 15.62 -2.12 1.36
CA SER A 221 16.54 -1.08 1.85
C SER A 221 15.88 -0.07 2.79
N LEU A 222 14.58 0.17 2.64
CA LEU A 222 13.81 1.09 3.48
C LEU A 222 13.50 0.53 4.88
N PHE A 223 13.50 -0.81 5.05
CA PHE A 223 13.13 -1.49 6.29
C PHE A 223 14.19 -2.50 6.72
N PRO A 224 15.38 -2.04 7.15
CA PRO A 224 16.41 -2.95 7.63
C PRO A 224 16.01 -3.62 8.94
N LEU A 225 16.52 -4.83 9.17
CA LEU A 225 16.38 -5.51 10.47
C LEU A 225 17.05 -4.70 11.56
N ALA A 226 16.46 -4.69 12.75
CA ALA A 226 17.06 -4.07 13.93
C ALA A 226 18.36 -4.80 14.33
N ARG A 227 19.38 -4.03 14.71
CA ARG A 227 20.66 -4.58 15.20
C ARG A 227 20.57 -5.15 16.60
N SER A 228 19.63 -4.67 17.39
CA SER A 228 19.32 -5.13 18.74
C SER A 228 17.81 -5.21 18.92
N THR A 229 17.37 -5.96 19.92
CA THR A 229 15.94 -6.03 20.27
C THR A 229 15.44 -4.68 20.74
N LEU A 230 14.41 -4.16 20.09
CA LEU A 230 13.80 -2.85 20.38
C LEU A 230 12.63 -2.96 21.37
N PHE A 231 11.89 -4.07 21.31
CA PHE A 231 10.72 -4.30 22.14
C PHE A 231 10.83 -5.65 22.85
N GLU A 232 10.66 -5.62 24.16
CA GLU A 232 10.67 -6.78 25.04
C GLU A 232 9.30 -6.94 25.69
N HIS A 233 8.94 -8.18 26.04
CA HIS A 233 7.80 -8.41 26.89
C HIS A 233 8.08 -7.79 28.28
N GLY A 234 7.11 -7.08 28.84
CA GLY A 234 7.25 -6.48 30.17
C GLY A 234 7.77 -7.49 31.21
N PHE A 235 8.52 -6.98 32.20
CA PHE A 235 9.12 -7.77 33.30
C PHE A 235 10.14 -8.84 32.88
N GLY A 236 11.00 -8.53 31.89
CA GLY A 236 12.17 -9.37 31.57
C GLY A 236 11.85 -10.72 30.92
N ARG A 237 10.69 -10.86 30.30
CA ARG A 237 10.29 -12.09 29.59
C ARG A 237 10.94 -12.27 28.22
N GLY A 238 11.95 -11.46 27.89
CA GLY A 238 12.65 -11.50 26.61
C GLY A 238 11.95 -10.74 25.47
N PRO A 239 12.51 -10.76 24.26
CA PRO A 239 11.99 -10.03 23.13
C PRO A 239 10.62 -10.53 22.67
N CYS A 240 9.78 -9.63 22.14
CA CYS A 240 8.51 -10.01 21.52
C CYS A 240 8.73 -11.01 20.38
N HIS A 241 9.76 -10.76 19.57
CA HIS A 241 10.31 -11.69 18.57
C HIS A 241 11.69 -11.21 18.10
N THR A 242 12.46 -12.09 17.45
CA THR A 242 13.82 -11.80 16.98
C THR A 242 13.89 -11.07 15.63
N LYS A 243 12.80 -11.04 14.87
CA LYS A 243 12.73 -10.46 13.52
C LYS A 243 12.21 -9.02 13.56
N GLN A 244 12.72 -8.19 14.47
CA GLN A 244 12.32 -6.79 14.59
C GLN A 244 13.00 -5.94 13.51
N LEU A 245 12.28 -4.92 13.04
CA LEU A 245 12.75 -3.94 12.08
C LEU A 245 13.25 -2.69 12.81
N ALA A 246 14.26 -2.02 12.27
CA ALA A 246 14.69 -0.72 12.76
C ALA A 246 13.55 0.29 12.61
N ASP A 247 13.15 0.95 13.71
CA ASP A 247 12.06 1.95 13.66
C ASP A 247 12.58 3.25 13.06
N PRO A 248 12.09 3.68 11.89
CA PRO A 248 12.55 4.90 11.25
C PRO A 248 11.85 6.16 11.78
N ILE A 249 10.87 6.01 12.68
CA ILE A 249 10.10 7.16 13.20
C ILE A 249 10.92 7.91 14.25
N MET A 250 11.07 9.22 14.02
CA MET A 250 11.71 10.15 14.96
C MET A 250 10.74 11.26 15.40
N PRO A 251 10.98 11.89 16.56
CA PRO A 251 10.30 13.12 16.92
C PRO A 251 10.44 14.15 15.80
N GLY A 252 9.34 14.83 15.44
CA GLY A 252 9.34 15.84 14.36
C GLY A 252 8.98 15.32 12.97
N HIS A 253 8.92 14.01 12.73
CA HIS A 253 8.38 13.50 11.47
C HIS A 253 6.92 13.92 11.25
N SER A 254 6.55 14.18 9.98
CA SER A 254 5.19 14.60 9.61
C SER A 254 4.15 13.54 9.99
N ALA A 255 2.92 13.98 10.21
CA ALA A 255 1.80 13.07 10.47
C ALA A 255 1.57 12.10 9.30
N CYS A 256 1.80 12.53 8.06
CA CYS A 256 1.74 11.67 6.88
C CYS A 256 2.75 10.51 6.98
N PHE A 257 4.01 10.79 7.33
CA PHE A 257 5.04 9.77 7.50
C PHE A 257 4.70 8.78 8.62
N LYS A 258 4.21 9.30 9.76
CA LYS A 258 3.79 8.46 10.90
C LYS A 258 2.58 7.56 10.59
N ARG A 259 1.68 7.99 9.70
CA ARG A 259 0.53 7.19 9.25
C ARG A 259 0.86 6.22 8.12
N SER A 260 2.02 6.36 7.48
CA SER A 260 2.45 5.48 6.39
C SER A 260 2.90 4.10 6.90
N LEU A 261 3.39 3.26 5.98
CA LEU A 261 3.98 1.95 6.30
C LEU A 261 5.09 2.03 7.35
N PHE A 262 5.85 3.14 7.40
CA PHE A 262 6.87 3.37 8.40
C PHE A 262 6.32 3.40 9.82
N GLY A 263 5.12 3.96 10.03
CA GLY A 263 4.46 3.98 11.32
C GLY A 263 4.04 2.61 11.84
N LEU A 264 3.85 1.63 10.96
CA LEU A 264 3.52 0.25 11.35
C LEU A 264 4.72 -0.56 11.84
N VAL A 265 5.94 -0.09 11.65
CA VAL A 265 7.15 -0.81 12.10
C VAL A 265 7.09 -1.11 13.60
N ALA A 266 6.73 -0.12 14.42
CA ALA A 266 6.62 -0.34 15.86
C ALA A 266 5.49 -1.33 16.24
N VAL A 267 4.38 -1.33 15.50
CA VAL A 267 3.30 -2.31 15.67
C VAL A 267 3.81 -3.71 15.29
N TYR A 268 4.48 -3.83 14.15
CA TYR A 268 5.08 -5.10 13.70
C TYR A 268 6.04 -5.68 14.75
N ASN A 269 6.90 -4.84 15.32
CA ASN A 269 7.89 -5.24 16.31
C ASN A 269 7.29 -5.73 17.64
N GLN A 270 6.04 -5.40 17.92
CA GLN A 270 5.30 -5.82 19.11
C GLN A 270 4.39 -7.04 18.88
N LEU A 271 4.32 -7.55 17.64
CA LEU A 271 3.50 -8.72 17.34
C LEU A 271 4.00 -9.97 18.09
N PRO A 272 3.09 -10.91 18.41
CA PRO A 272 3.48 -12.18 19.00
C PRO A 272 4.44 -12.96 18.11
N GLY A 273 5.44 -13.60 18.74
CA GLY A 273 6.46 -14.39 18.05
C GLY A 273 5.89 -15.48 17.13
N ASP A 274 4.82 -16.15 17.55
CA ASP A 274 4.13 -17.19 16.77
C ASP A 274 3.57 -16.66 15.43
N ALA A 275 3.06 -15.43 15.43
CA ALA A 275 2.59 -14.80 14.21
C ALA A 275 3.76 -14.48 13.26
N VAL A 276 4.86 -13.92 13.80
CA VAL A 276 6.04 -13.52 13.02
C VAL A 276 6.89 -14.73 12.58
N ALA A 277 6.74 -15.89 13.22
CA ALA A 277 7.40 -17.14 12.81
C ALA A 277 6.87 -17.71 11.49
N CYS A 278 5.72 -17.25 11.00
CA CYS A 278 5.14 -17.72 9.75
C CYS A 278 6.10 -17.52 8.56
N ASN A 279 6.21 -18.54 7.70
CA ASN A 279 7.11 -18.53 6.53
C ASN A 279 6.45 -17.98 5.25
N THR A 280 5.19 -17.61 5.29
CA THR A 280 4.47 -17.00 4.16
C THR A 280 3.62 -15.84 4.63
N VAL A 281 3.45 -14.84 3.76
CA VAL A 281 2.58 -13.69 4.04
C VAL A 281 1.13 -14.13 4.32
N LYS A 282 0.64 -15.11 3.56
CA LYS A 282 -0.72 -15.64 3.73
C LYS A 282 -0.93 -16.27 5.12
N ALA A 283 0.03 -17.08 5.58
CA ALA A 283 -0.03 -17.69 6.93
C ALA A 283 0.07 -16.62 8.02
N PHE A 284 0.93 -15.62 7.85
CA PHE A 284 1.06 -14.48 8.75
C PHE A 284 -0.25 -13.71 8.88
N GLN A 285 -0.86 -13.31 7.75
CA GLN A 285 -2.14 -12.60 7.75
C GLN A 285 -3.27 -13.43 8.38
N ALA A 286 -3.30 -14.74 8.15
CA ALA A 286 -4.24 -15.64 8.81
C ALA A 286 -4.00 -15.73 10.33
N ALA A 287 -2.74 -15.68 10.80
CA ALA A 287 -2.42 -15.61 12.22
C ALA A 287 -2.90 -14.29 12.84
N LEU A 288 -2.72 -13.15 12.15
CA LEU A 288 -3.25 -11.86 12.60
C LEU A 288 -4.78 -11.86 12.67
N GLN A 289 -5.47 -12.49 11.71
CA GLN A 289 -6.93 -12.61 11.76
C GLN A 289 -7.40 -13.40 12.97
N ARG A 290 -6.75 -14.54 13.31
CA ARG A 290 -7.07 -15.31 14.52
C ARG A 290 -6.83 -14.50 15.80
N LEU A 291 -5.76 -13.71 15.83
CA LEU A 291 -5.47 -12.81 16.93
C LEU A 291 -6.59 -11.78 17.13
N LEU A 292 -7.09 -11.20 16.04
CA LEU A 292 -8.21 -10.25 16.06
C LEU A 292 -9.54 -10.93 16.49
N GLU A 293 -9.78 -12.15 16.02
CA GLU A 293 -10.96 -12.92 16.45
C GLU A 293 -10.97 -13.15 17.97
N SER A 294 -9.79 -13.37 18.57
CA SER A 294 -9.66 -13.48 20.04
C SER A 294 -9.91 -12.17 20.80
N LYS A 295 -9.92 -11.03 20.09
CA LYS A 295 -10.18 -9.69 20.64
C LYS A 295 -11.60 -9.19 20.38
N LEU A 296 -12.45 -9.97 19.71
CA LEU A 296 -13.86 -9.62 19.51
C LEU A 296 -14.56 -9.44 20.87
N GLY A 297 -15.38 -8.40 20.96
CA GLY A 297 -16.03 -7.99 22.22
C GLY A 297 -15.20 -7.06 23.11
N MET A 298 -13.94 -6.79 22.77
CA MET A 298 -13.14 -5.72 23.38
C MET A 298 -13.40 -4.38 22.69
N ASN A 299 -13.40 -3.26 23.46
CA ASN A 299 -13.74 -1.94 22.93
C ASN A 299 -12.88 -1.47 21.73
N ASP A 300 -11.62 -1.97 21.63
CA ASP A 300 -10.66 -1.51 20.64
C ASP A 300 -10.19 -2.57 19.64
N TRP A 301 -10.90 -3.69 19.49
CA TRP A 301 -10.47 -4.75 18.58
C TRP A 301 -10.28 -4.27 17.12
N ARG A 302 -11.07 -3.30 16.65
CA ARG A 302 -10.98 -2.68 15.32
C ARG A 302 -9.67 -1.93 15.12
N ASN A 303 -9.13 -1.37 16.20
CA ASN A 303 -7.96 -0.52 16.22
C ASN A 303 -6.74 -1.21 16.84
N TYR A 304 -6.80 -2.53 17.01
CA TYR A 304 -5.77 -3.31 17.69
C TYR A 304 -4.36 -3.06 17.16
N PHE A 305 -4.22 -2.83 15.86
CA PHE A 305 -2.93 -2.54 15.22
C PHE A 305 -2.62 -1.04 15.09
N LYS A 306 -3.54 -0.16 15.45
CA LYS A 306 -3.25 1.28 15.39
C LYS A 306 -2.26 1.67 16.47
N ARG A 307 -1.28 2.47 16.11
CA ARG A 307 -0.52 3.24 17.08
C ARG A 307 -1.46 4.20 17.79
N THR A 308 -1.43 4.22 19.10
CA THR A 308 -1.86 5.39 19.86
C THR A 308 -0.88 6.50 19.52
N CYS A 309 -1.34 7.48 18.71
CA CYS A 309 -0.60 8.69 18.40
C CYS A 309 -0.52 9.59 19.63
#